data_bb81a94e773ac5b3b13292ce24f9bb68
#
_entry.id   bb81a94e773ac5b3b13292ce24f9bb68
#
_cell.length_a   1.000
_cell.length_b   1.000
_cell.length_c   1.000
_cell.angle_alpha   90.00
_cell.angle_beta   90.00
_cell.angle_gamma   90.00
#
_symmetry.space_group_name_H-M   'P 1'
#
loop_
_entity.id
_entity.type
_entity.pdbx_description
1 polymer ?
#
loop_
_entity_poly.entity_id
_entity_poly.type
_entity_poly.pdbx_seq_one_letter_code
_entity_poly.pdbx_strand_id
1 'polypeptide(L)'
;AQLHHGDLAPELVPEHLEHRMEIKLDGLPFSLMGYADVIEVDGTIRDLKTRGKTPKASDASEDLGLAWYSLLLHVDEGVLPPSLMLDVLVKTKTPKRATVMTTPNGDHSALLQRIERAAAVIEAGAFLPAQPGHWKCSEKFCEFYDDCVFGRRARVSI
;
A
#
# COMPACT_ATOMS: atom_id res chain seq x y z
N ALA A 1 -8.65 -8.30 16.91
CA ALA A 1 -7.62 -8.52 17.94
C ALA A 1 -7.41 -10.03 18.20
N GLN A 2 -8.46 -10.82 18.56
CA GLN A 2 -8.29 -12.24 18.93
C GLN A 2 -7.66 -13.09 17.80
N LEU A 3 -8.12 -12.97 16.54
CA LEU A 3 -7.52 -13.71 15.41
C LEU A 3 -6.07 -13.31 15.13
N HIS A 4 -5.72 -12.05 15.32
CA HIS A 4 -4.34 -11.63 15.15
C HIS A 4 -3.46 -12.26 16.23
N HIS A 5 -3.83 -12.13 17.49
CA HIS A 5 -3.03 -12.64 18.61
C HIS A 5 -3.05 -14.16 18.76
N GLY A 6 -4.17 -14.81 18.44
CA GLY A 6 -4.32 -16.25 18.62
C GLY A 6 -3.79 -17.07 17.44
N ASP A 7 -3.99 -16.59 16.21
CA ASP A 7 -3.76 -17.41 15.01
C ASP A 7 -2.57 -16.91 14.18
N LEU A 8 -2.40 -15.59 14.02
CA LEU A 8 -1.35 -15.06 13.15
C LEU A 8 -0.05 -14.80 13.90
N ALA A 9 -0.09 -14.03 14.99
CA ALA A 9 1.12 -13.59 15.68
C ALA A 9 2.03 -14.75 16.16
N PRO A 10 1.51 -15.91 16.59
CA PRO A 10 2.37 -17.03 16.97
C PRO A 10 3.12 -17.69 15.80
N GLU A 11 2.67 -17.48 14.56
CA GLU A 11 3.31 -18.03 13.36
C GLU A 11 4.38 -17.10 12.78
N LEU A 12 4.40 -15.84 13.19
CA LEU A 12 5.36 -14.86 12.70
C LEU A 12 6.73 -15.05 13.36
N VAL A 13 7.77 -14.96 12.57
CA VAL A 13 9.16 -14.89 13.05
C VAL A 13 9.75 -13.55 12.55
N PRO A 14 9.30 -12.42 13.13
CA PRO A 14 9.67 -11.11 12.63
C PRO A 14 11.12 -10.78 12.92
N GLU A 15 11.83 -10.30 11.92
CA GLU A 15 13.08 -9.58 12.06
C GLU A 15 12.79 -8.10 12.29
N HIS A 16 11.83 -7.55 11.51
CA HIS A 16 11.40 -6.17 11.61
C HIS A 16 9.88 -6.05 11.67
N LEU A 17 9.39 -5.09 12.46
CA LEU A 17 8.00 -4.67 12.55
C LEU A 17 7.91 -3.19 12.22
N GLU A 18 6.89 -2.79 11.43
CA GLU A 18 6.68 -1.40 10.99
C GLU A 18 7.99 -0.82 10.39
N HIS A 19 8.67 -1.62 9.57
CA HIS A 19 10.00 -1.29 9.06
C HIS A 19 9.95 -0.16 8.05
N ARG A 20 10.60 0.96 8.39
CA ARG A 20 10.72 2.11 7.50
C ARG A 20 11.82 1.88 6.47
N MET A 21 11.44 1.94 5.21
CA MET A 21 12.36 1.93 4.06
C MET A 21 12.26 3.27 3.32
N GLU A 22 13.39 3.81 2.88
CA GLU A 22 13.42 5.02 2.08
C GLU A 22 14.54 4.93 1.04
N ILE A 23 14.17 5.11 -0.23
CA ILE A 23 15.09 5.05 -1.35
C ILE A 23 15.03 6.31 -2.20
N LYS A 24 16.11 6.60 -2.92
CA LYS A 24 16.14 7.59 -3.99
C LYS A 24 16.35 6.89 -5.31
N LEU A 25 15.56 7.25 -6.30
CA LEU A 25 15.73 6.81 -7.68
C LEU A 25 16.20 7.99 -8.54
N ASP A 26 17.14 7.70 -9.44
CA ASP A 26 17.61 8.70 -10.39
C ASP A 26 16.44 9.20 -11.26
N GLY A 27 16.38 10.52 -11.44
CA GLY A 27 15.32 11.16 -12.22
C GLY A 27 14.03 11.47 -11.44
N LEU A 28 13.92 11.10 -10.17
CA LEU A 28 12.81 11.52 -9.32
C LEU A 28 13.25 12.69 -8.39
N PRO A 29 12.42 13.75 -8.25
CA PRO A 29 12.73 14.91 -7.42
C PRO A 29 12.53 14.65 -5.91
N PHE A 30 12.07 13.48 -5.52
CA PHE A 30 11.75 13.09 -4.14
C PHE A 30 12.18 11.67 -3.83
N SER A 31 12.29 11.34 -2.54
CA SER A 31 12.52 9.97 -2.08
C SER A 31 11.20 9.18 -2.08
N LEU A 32 11.30 7.88 -2.30
CA LEU A 32 10.20 6.93 -2.12
C LEU A 32 10.32 6.32 -0.73
N MET A 33 9.23 6.28 0.02
CA MET A 33 9.21 5.79 1.40
C MET A 33 8.02 4.87 1.64
N GLY A 34 8.20 3.88 2.48
CA GLY A 34 7.14 2.99 2.95
C GLY A 34 7.47 2.37 4.31
N TYR A 35 6.44 1.81 4.93
CA TYR A 35 6.55 1.04 6.16
C TYR A 35 5.98 -0.35 5.90
N ALA A 36 6.83 -1.38 5.93
CA ALA A 36 6.37 -2.76 5.83
C ALA A 36 5.88 -3.23 7.21
N ASP A 37 4.67 -3.79 7.27
CA ASP A 37 4.09 -4.23 8.55
C ASP A 37 4.98 -5.26 9.24
N VAL A 38 5.44 -6.29 8.50
CA VAL A 38 6.34 -7.34 8.99
C VAL A 38 7.34 -7.71 7.90
N ILE A 39 8.62 -7.77 8.26
CA ILE A 39 9.65 -8.49 7.51
C ILE A 39 10.12 -9.64 8.38
N GLU A 40 10.01 -10.87 7.90
CA GLU A 40 10.44 -12.06 8.63
C GLU A 40 11.96 -12.27 8.49
N VAL A 41 12.53 -13.10 9.38
CA VAL A 41 13.99 -13.40 9.40
C VAL A 41 14.51 -14.03 8.10
N ASP A 42 13.64 -14.61 7.28
CA ASP A 42 13.98 -15.11 5.96
C ASP A 42 13.85 -14.07 4.84
N GLY A 43 13.46 -12.84 5.18
CA GLY A 43 13.21 -11.74 4.24
C GLY A 43 11.80 -11.71 3.65
N THR A 44 10.91 -12.63 4.02
CA THR A 44 9.49 -12.60 3.59
C THR A 44 8.81 -11.33 4.08
N ILE A 45 8.17 -10.61 3.17
CA ILE A 45 7.38 -9.40 3.51
C ILE A 45 5.92 -9.79 3.69
N ARG A 46 5.32 -9.35 4.79
CA ARG A 46 3.90 -9.52 5.07
C ARG A 46 3.20 -8.18 5.23
N ASP A 47 2.03 -8.07 4.64
CA ASP A 47 1.13 -6.93 4.78
C ASP A 47 -0.18 -7.40 5.40
N LEU A 48 -0.60 -6.74 6.49
CA LEU A 48 -1.76 -7.11 7.30
C LEU A 48 -2.96 -6.25 6.93
N LYS A 49 -4.00 -6.86 6.41
CA LYS A 49 -5.21 -6.15 5.99
C LYS A 49 -6.45 -6.69 6.67
N THR A 50 -7.44 -5.82 6.84
CA THR A 50 -8.79 -6.21 7.28
C THR A 50 -9.76 -5.96 6.14
N ARG A 51 -10.45 -7.01 5.67
CA ARG A 51 -11.39 -6.95 4.55
C ARG A 51 -12.72 -7.62 4.90
N GLY A 52 -13.78 -7.27 4.17
CA GLY A 52 -15.10 -7.92 4.28
C GLY A 52 -15.21 -9.22 3.48
N LYS A 53 -14.22 -9.52 2.61
CA LYS A 53 -14.22 -10.68 1.73
C LYS A 53 -12.91 -11.44 1.83
N THR A 54 -12.97 -12.76 1.65
CA THR A 54 -11.78 -13.62 1.54
C THR A 54 -10.97 -13.23 0.32
N PRO A 55 -9.64 -13.11 0.42
CA PRO A 55 -8.79 -12.80 -0.71
C PRO A 55 -8.80 -13.94 -1.74
N LYS A 56 -8.57 -13.57 -3.00
CA LYS A 56 -8.31 -14.51 -4.10
C LYS A 56 -6.80 -14.80 -4.16
N ALA A 57 -6.41 -15.88 -4.78
CA ALA A 57 -4.99 -16.23 -4.95
C ALA A 57 -4.19 -15.12 -5.67
N SER A 58 -4.81 -14.40 -6.63
CA SER A 58 -4.16 -13.31 -7.36
C SER A 58 -4.02 -12.01 -6.54
N ASP A 59 -4.74 -11.85 -5.42
CA ASP A 59 -4.73 -10.59 -4.67
C ASP A 59 -3.33 -10.21 -4.17
N ALA A 60 -2.47 -11.18 -3.85
CA ALA A 60 -1.10 -10.89 -3.44
C ALA A 60 -0.22 -10.37 -4.60
N SER A 61 -0.35 -10.97 -5.80
CA SER A 61 0.41 -10.54 -6.99
C SER A 61 -0.08 -9.21 -7.58
N GLU A 62 -1.32 -8.84 -7.30
CA GLU A 62 -1.96 -7.60 -7.76
C GLU A 62 -1.88 -6.49 -6.70
N ASP A 63 -1.41 -6.77 -5.49
CA ASP A 63 -1.34 -5.79 -4.40
C ASP A 63 -0.19 -4.81 -4.61
N LEU A 64 -0.54 -3.53 -4.81
CA LEU A 64 0.44 -2.46 -5.03
C LEU A 64 1.30 -2.17 -3.79
N GLY A 65 0.80 -2.42 -2.59
CA GLY A 65 1.57 -2.25 -1.36
C GLY A 65 2.70 -3.26 -1.28
N LEU A 66 2.41 -4.54 -1.54
CA LEU A 66 3.43 -5.59 -1.59
C LEU A 66 4.45 -5.35 -2.70
N ALA A 67 4.00 -4.94 -3.90
CA ALA A 67 4.91 -4.58 -5.00
C ALA A 67 5.80 -3.39 -4.63
N TRP A 68 5.25 -2.40 -3.91
CA TRP A 68 5.98 -1.24 -3.40
C TRP A 68 7.07 -1.64 -2.40
N TYR A 69 6.75 -2.46 -1.41
CA TYR A 69 7.71 -2.93 -0.42
C TYR A 69 8.80 -3.80 -1.04
N SER A 70 8.45 -4.63 -2.02
CA SER A 70 9.42 -5.42 -2.79
C SER A 70 10.40 -4.52 -3.56
N LEU A 71 9.93 -3.44 -4.18
CA LEU A 71 10.79 -2.46 -4.83
C LEU A 71 11.72 -1.77 -3.84
N LEU A 72 11.17 -1.29 -2.71
CA LEU A 72 11.96 -0.59 -1.69
C LEU A 72 13.08 -1.48 -1.16
N LEU A 73 12.76 -2.70 -0.74
CA LEU A 73 13.75 -3.65 -0.22
C LEU A 73 14.81 -4.01 -1.27
N HIS A 74 14.37 -4.29 -2.49
CA HIS A 74 15.28 -4.65 -3.59
C HIS A 74 16.28 -3.53 -3.91
N VAL A 75 15.85 -2.27 -3.87
CA VAL A 75 16.75 -1.13 -4.14
C VAL A 75 17.63 -0.82 -2.95
N ASP A 76 17.12 -0.92 -1.72
CA ASP A 76 17.84 -0.59 -0.49
C ASP A 76 18.92 -1.65 -0.16
N GLU A 77 18.55 -2.90 -0.21
CA GLU A 77 19.41 -4.01 0.22
C GLU A 77 20.02 -4.82 -0.94
N GLY A 78 19.58 -4.60 -2.18
CA GLY A 78 20.05 -5.33 -3.35
C GLY A 78 19.51 -6.77 -3.46
N VAL A 79 18.53 -7.14 -2.64
CA VAL A 79 17.95 -8.49 -2.60
C VAL A 79 16.44 -8.45 -2.80
N LEU A 80 15.93 -9.46 -3.52
CA LEU A 80 14.49 -9.65 -3.62
C LEU A 80 13.97 -10.42 -2.41
N PRO A 81 12.81 -10.05 -1.84
CA PRO A 81 12.17 -10.88 -0.83
C PRO A 81 11.83 -12.26 -1.43
N PRO A 82 12.01 -13.36 -0.69
CA PRO A 82 11.69 -14.71 -1.20
C PRO A 82 10.19 -14.89 -1.41
N SER A 83 9.37 -14.17 -0.65
CA SER A 83 7.93 -14.22 -0.73
C SER A 83 7.28 -12.90 -0.30
N LEU A 84 6.11 -12.60 -0.88
CA LEU A 84 5.23 -11.51 -0.50
C LEU A 84 3.91 -12.11 -0.04
N MET A 85 3.49 -11.82 1.18
CA MET A 85 2.28 -12.38 1.79
C MET A 85 1.28 -11.30 2.16
N LEU A 86 0.03 -11.54 1.81
CA LEU A 86 -1.10 -10.72 2.22
C LEU A 86 -1.90 -11.49 3.26
N ASP A 87 -1.79 -11.08 4.51
CA ASP A 87 -2.55 -11.64 5.63
C ASP A 87 -3.84 -10.85 5.84
N VAL A 88 -4.97 -11.49 5.61
CA VAL A 88 -6.28 -10.85 5.66
C VAL A 88 -7.11 -11.36 6.83
N LEU A 89 -7.47 -10.44 7.72
CA LEU A 89 -8.49 -10.69 8.74
C LEU A 89 -9.86 -10.39 8.11
N VAL A 90 -10.61 -11.45 7.81
CA VAL A 90 -11.90 -11.34 7.11
C VAL A 90 -13.01 -11.05 8.11
N LYS A 91 -13.62 -9.85 8.03
CA LYS A 91 -14.76 -9.42 8.87
C LYS A 91 -16.07 -9.99 8.34
N THR A 92 -16.37 -11.20 8.72
CA THR A 92 -17.66 -11.85 8.47
C THR A 92 -18.35 -12.15 9.79
N LYS A 93 -19.59 -12.70 9.76
CA LYS A 93 -20.32 -13.11 10.97
C LYS A 93 -19.46 -14.04 11.85
N THR A 94 -18.68 -14.91 11.21
CA THR A 94 -17.63 -15.70 11.86
C THR A 94 -16.31 -15.21 11.29
N PRO A 95 -15.56 -14.36 12.03
CA PRO A 95 -14.28 -13.86 11.55
C PRO A 95 -13.30 -14.99 11.27
N LYS A 96 -12.51 -14.87 10.23
CA LYS A 96 -11.48 -15.84 9.86
C LYS A 96 -10.25 -15.15 9.30
N ARG A 97 -9.12 -15.83 9.38
CA ARG A 97 -7.89 -15.44 8.71
C ARG A 97 -7.79 -16.12 7.34
N ALA A 98 -7.22 -15.44 6.38
CA ALA A 98 -6.83 -16.00 5.10
C ALA A 98 -5.51 -15.35 4.67
N THR A 99 -4.55 -16.17 4.26
CA THR A 99 -3.27 -15.72 3.72
C THR A 99 -3.17 -16.11 2.27
N VAL A 100 -2.74 -15.18 1.42
CA VAL A 100 -2.36 -15.45 0.03
C VAL A 100 -0.96 -14.92 -0.20
N MET A 101 -0.21 -15.59 -1.08
CA MET A 101 1.19 -15.30 -1.30
C MET A 101 1.54 -15.24 -2.78
N THR A 102 2.63 -14.56 -3.10
CA THR A 102 3.27 -14.55 -4.41
C THR A 102 4.78 -14.48 -4.26
N THR A 103 5.51 -14.96 -5.26
CA THR A 103 6.96 -14.80 -5.35
C THR A 103 7.25 -13.65 -6.31
N PRO A 104 7.97 -12.60 -5.89
CA PRO A 104 8.34 -11.52 -6.78
C PRO A 104 9.36 -12.01 -7.84
N ASN A 105 9.23 -11.52 -9.05
CA ASN A 105 10.11 -11.85 -10.17
C ASN A 105 11.22 -10.82 -10.44
N GLY A 106 11.26 -9.74 -9.63
CA GLY A 106 12.21 -8.63 -9.78
C GLY A 106 11.87 -7.63 -10.88
N ASP A 107 10.80 -7.85 -11.63
CA ASP A 107 10.32 -6.87 -12.61
C ASP A 107 9.45 -5.81 -11.96
N HIS A 108 10.04 -4.65 -11.70
CA HIS A 108 9.35 -3.47 -11.16
C HIS A 108 8.96 -2.46 -12.24
N SER A 109 9.12 -2.76 -13.52
CA SER A 109 8.96 -1.80 -14.63
C SER A 109 7.57 -1.13 -14.66
N ALA A 110 6.51 -1.88 -14.49
CA ALA A 110 5.14 -1.35 -14.45
C ALA A 110 4.91 -0.42 -13.25
N LEU A 111 5.47 -0.75 -12.08
CA LEU A 111 5.38 0.08 -10.89
C LEU A 111 6.19 1.36 -11.06
N LEU A 112 7.42 1.29 -11.58
CA LEU A 112 8.28 2.44 -11.85
C LEU A 112 7.63 3.42 -12.83
N GLN A 113 7.04 2.94 -13.92
CA GLN A 113 6.28 3.78 -14.84
C GLN A 113 5.10 4.50 -14.16
N ARG A 114 4.41 3.85 -13.23
CA ARG A 114 3.33 4.49 -12.45
C ARG A 114 3.88 5.59 -11.55
N ILE A 115 5.02 5.34 -10.90
CA ILE A 115 5.70 6.31 -10.03
C ILE A 115 6.13 7.53 -10.84
N GLU A 116 6.79 7.34 -11.97
CA GLU A 116 7.23 8.42 -12.86
C GLU A 116 6.05 9.28 -13.34
N ARG A 117 4.96 8.64 -13.75
CA ARG A 117 3.75 9.38 -14.18
C ARG A 117 3.09 10.13 -13.03
N ALA A 118 3.03 9.53 -11.84
CA ALA A 118 2.51 10.20 -10.66
C ALA A 118 3.39 11.42 -10.29
N ALA A 119 4.71 11.26 -10.34
CA ALA A 119 5.66 12.35 -10.13
C ALA A 119 5.41 13.51 -11.10
N ALA A 120 5.31 13.22 -12.40
CA ALA A 120 5.04 14.23 -13.43
C ALA A 120 3.71 14.98 -13.20
N VAL A 121 2.65 14.27 -12.78
CA VAL A 121 1.36 14.88 -12.44
C VAL A 121 1.47 15.81 -11.22
N ILE A 122 2.21 15.39 -10.20
CA ILE A 122 2.45 16.19 -8.99
C ILE A 122 3.26 17.45 -9.33
N GLU A 123 4.35 17.32 -10.09
CA GLU A 123 5.18 18.45 -10.52
C GLU A 123 4.42 19.46 -11.39
N ALA A 124 3.56 18.97 -12.27
CA ALA A 124 2.71 19.82 -13.11
C ALA A 124 1.55 20.48 -12.32
N GLY A 125 1.35 20.15 -11.05
CA GLY A 125 0.18 20.60 -10.27
C GLY A 125 -1.17 20.13 -10.85
N ALA A 126 -1.16 19.09 -11.67
CA ALA A 126 -2.33 18.60 -12.41
C ALA A 126 -3.13 17.57 -11.58
N PHE A 127 -3.81 18.04 -10.55
CA PHE A 127 -4.60 17.19 -9.68
C PHE A 127 -6.01 17.00 -10.22
N LEU A 128 -6.42 15.75 -10.44
CA LEU A 128 -7.78 15.43 -10.81
C LEU A 128 -8.70 15.49 -9.57
N PRO A 129 -9.90 16.06 -9.71
CA PRO A 129 -10.87 16.05 -8.62
C PRO A 129 -11.33 14.61 -8.32
N ALA A 130 -11.69 14.37 -7.08
CA ALA A 130 -12.42 13.15 -6.72
C ALA A 130 -13.75 13.10 -7.49
N GLN A 131 -14.25 11.89 -7.73
CA GLN A 131 -15.57 11.72 -8.35
C GLN A 131 -16.65 12.46 -7.55
N PRO A 132 -17.64 13.08 -8.21
CA PRO A 132 -18.75 13.72 -7.54
C PRO A 132 -19.42 12.76 -6.54
N GLY A 133 -19.62 13.23 -5.30
CA GLY A 133 -20.21 12.43 -4.23
C GLY A 133 -19.27 11.44 -3.55
N HIS A 134 -17.98 11.41 -3.92
CA HIS A 134 -17.01 10.57 -3.23
C HIS A 134 -16.87 11.03 -1.76
N TRP A 135 -17.00 10.09 -0.82
CA TRP A 135 -17.04 10.37 0.61
C TRP A 135 -15.80 11.11 1.15
N LYS A 136 -14.63 10.86 0.56
CA LYS A 136 -13.39 11.58 0.91
C LYS A 136 -13.42 13.05 0.49
N CYS A 137 -14.25 13.44 -0.50
CA CYS A 137 -14.39 14.81 -0.94
C CYS A 137 -15.48 15.53 -0.12
N SER A 138 -15.22 15.70 1.16
CA SER A 138 -16.13 16.34 2.10
C SER A 138 -15.37 17.05 3.21
N GLU A 139 -15.99 18.04 3.84
CA GLU A 139 -15.44 18.82 4.95
C GLU A 139 -14.89 17.94 6.09
N LYS A 140 -15.51 16.78 6.32
CA LYS A 140 -15.10 15.85 7.38
C LYS A 140 -13.81 15.10 7.08
N PHE A 141 -13.49 14.84 5.80
CA PHE A 141 -12.41 13.90 5.41
C PHE A 141 -11.34 14.54 4.55
N CYS A 142 -11.51 15.76 4.05
CA CYS A 142 -10.56 16.44 3.19
C CYS A 142 -10.09 17.74 3.83
N GLU A 143 -8.86 17.79 4.26
CA GLU A 143 -8.27 19.00 4.85
C GLU A 143 -8.24 20.20 3.88
N PHE A 144 -8.21 19.93 2.58
CA PHE A 144 -8.20 20.94 1.52
C PHE A 144 -9.61 21.31 1.01
N TYR A 145 -10.68 20.82 1.66
CA TYR A 145 -12.04 20.96 1.14
C TYR A 145 -12.47 22.41 0.92
N ASP A 146 -12.13 23.30 1.84
CA ASP A 146 -12.52 24.71 1.79
C ASP A 146 -11.75 25.51 0.73
N ASP A 147 -10.48 25.14 0.48
CA ASP A 147 -9.61 25.83 -0.46
C ASP A 147 -9.61 25.18 -1.86
N CYS A 148 -10.12 23.97 -1.95
CA CYS A 148 -10.14 23.21 -3.19
C CYS A 148 -11.20 23.76 -4.16
N VAL A 149 -10.77 24.05 -5.39
CA VAL A 149 -11.70 24.53 -6.46
C VAL A 149 -12.80 23.53 -6.79
N PHE A 150 -12.62 22.24 -6.46
CA PHE A 150 -13.62 21.18 -6.64
C PHE A 150 -14.37 20.84 -5.34
N GLY A 151 -13.99 21.45 -4.22
CA GLY A 151 -14.64 21.31 -2.92
C GLY A 151 -15.75 22.33 -2.72
N ARG A 152 -15.70 23.09 -1.60
CA ARG A 152 -16.72 24.08 -1.23
C ARG A 152 -16.88 25.18 -2.27
N ARG A 153 -15.78 25.65 -2.88
CA ARG A 153 -15.82 26.73 -3.89
C ARG A 153 -16.63 26.35 -5.13
N ALA A 154 -16.61 25.09 -5.56
CA ALA A 154 -17.40 24.66 -6.71
C ALA A 154 -18.92 24.70 -6.48
N ARG A 155 -19.37 24.70 -5.20
CA ARG A 155 -20.79 24.71 -4.83
C ARG A 155 -21.37 26.12 -4.67
N VAL A 156 -20.53 27.15 -4.62
CA VAL A 156 -20.92 28.54 -4.43
C VAL A 156 -21.06 29.29 -5.77
N SER A 157 -20.64 28.67 -6.88
CA SER A 157 -20.59 29.30 -8.22
C SER A 157 -21.75 28.89 -9.15
N ILE A 158 -22.89 28.43 -8.62
CA ILE A 158 -24.12 28.14 -9.41
C ILE A 158 -25.20 29.09 -8.98
#